data_6eb01ba4f3fb2151e0d71debf005e944
#
_entry.id   6eb01ba4f3fb2151e0d71debf005e944
#
_cell.length_a   1.000
_cell.length_b   1.000
_cell.length_c   1.000
_cell.angle_alpha   90.00
_cell.angle_beta   90.00
_cell.angle_gamma   90.00
#
_symmetry.space_group_name_H-M   'P 1'
#
loop_
_entity.id
_entity.type
_entity.pdbx_description
1 polymer ?
#
loop_
_entity_poly.entity_id
_entity_poly.type
_entity_poly.pdbx_seq_one_letter_code
_entity_poly.pdbx_strand_id
1 'polypeptide(L)'
;MFLPTTIKEVRERGWDQLDVILFSGDAYIDHPAFGAAVVGRLLEAEGYRVAIVPQPNWRDDLRDFRKLGAPRLFFGISGGSMDSMVNHYTANLRLRHDDAYTPGGKAGFRPDRAVTVYSQILKRLYPHVPVVIGGIEASLRRLTHYDYWSDALKPSILAESGADLLIYGMGERVVQQVARAMRNGYNAKLLRKIRQVAFLSDESYVARLDPAATIRLRSYEECLTDKTAFGENFTVIETQSNLMEPTATLVEAVGDRCVVVTPANTTLTTEELDHSFDLPYERAPHPRYAGKGDIPAWEMIRHSVNIHRGCFGGCSFCTISAHQGKFINSRSERSILAEVEHVVKSPGFKGYLSDVGAPSANMYRMGGRDRKLCRKCCRASCLHPKMCPNLDNDHRPLLALYEKIRAVKGVKKAFIGSGIRYDLFDRSPYLETVLKHHTSGRLKVAPEHTEDNVLRLMRKPPFALFERLTADFHRICSQEHLPYQLIPYFISSHPGCTERDMQSLAGKVLGKLHFNLEQVQDLTPTPMTLSSVMFYTGENPYTHEKVYVARSQDEKRRQKAYFFGEKPAMGQPGAGHPARGKETRGKSGPGFRPGRKFTKKG
;
A
#
# COMPACT_ATOMS: atom_id res chain seq x y z
N MET A 1 -1.04 28.30 -2.46
CA MET A 1 -1.94 28.23 -3.65
C MET A 1 -1.86 26.82 -4.22
N PHE A 2 -3.01 26.17 -4.50
CA PHE A 2 -3.05 24.82 -5.09
C PHE A 2 -2.37 24.75 -6.46
N LEU A 3 -1.83 23.58 -6.83
CA LEU A 3 -1.43 23.33 -8.21
C LEU A 3 -2.65 23.36 -9.12
N PRO A 4 -2.55 23.90 -10.35
CA PRO A 4 -3.69 24.03 -11.25
C PRO A 4 -4.24 22.68 -11.71
N THR A 5 -5.57 22.63 -11.89
CA THR A 5 -6.32 21.47 -12.40
C THR A 5 -7.09 21.79 -13.68
N THR A 6 -7.14 23.09 -14.04
CA THR A 6 -7.86 23.63 -15.20
C THR A 6 -6.99 24.59 -15.99
N ILE A 7 -7.31 24.78 -17.27
CA ILE A 7 -6.60 25.76 -18.13
C ILE A 7 -6.78 27.20 -17.63
N LYS A 8 -7.90 27.49 -16.97
CA LYS A 8 -8.14 28.79 -16.35
C LYS A 8 -7.11 29.07 -15.26
N GLU A 9 -6.94 28.13 -14.32
CA GLU A 9 -5.95 28.23 -13.22
C GLU A 9 -4.50 28.30 -13.74
N VAL A 10 -4.19 27.63 -14.88
CA VAL A 10 -2.89 27.73 -15.56
C VAL A 10 -2.64 29.13 -16.07
N ARG A 11 -3.66 29.73 -16.74
CA ARG A 11 -3.57 31.10 -17.27
C ARG A 11 -3.50 32.16 -16.16
N GLU A 12 -4.20 31.96 -15.04
CA GLU A 12 -4.14 32.85 -13.87
C GLU A 12 -2.74 32.90 -13.25
N ARG A 13 -1.91 31.86 -13.46
CA ARG A 13 -0.48 31.86 -13.09
C ARG A 13 0.44 32.50 -14.15
N GLY A 14 -0.12 33.00 -15.25
CA GLY A 14 0.66 33.55 -16.37
C GLY A 14 1.40 32.48 -17.18
N TRP A 15 0.95 31.21 -17.12
CA TRP A 15 1.60 30.13 -17.85
C TRP A 15 0.90 29.88 -19.18
N ASP A 16 1.67 29.80 -20.23
CA ASP A 16 1.26 29.48 -21.60
C ASP A 16 1.35 27.97 -21.89
N GLN A 17 2.32 27.30 -21.28
CA GLN A 17 2.54 25.87 -21.44
C GLN A 17 3.04 25.27 -20.11
N LEU A 18 2.65 24.02 -19.86
CA LEU A 18 3.06 23.23 -18.71
C LEU A 18 4.32 22.43 -19.02
N ASP A 19 5.16 22.21 -18.01
CA ASP A 19 6.30 21.31 -18.09
C ASP A 19 5.91 19.86 -17.85
N VAL A 20 5.09 19.65 -16.82
CA VAL A 20 4.63 18.33 -16.39
C VAL A 20 3.14 18.37 -16.08
N ILE A 21 2.43 17.34 -16.53
CA ILE A 21 1.01 17.12 -16.17
C ILE A 21 0.90 15.79 -15.45
N LEU A 22 0.43 15.80 -14.20
CA LEU A 22 0.27 14.61 -13.37
C LEU A 22 -1.16 14.10 -13.42
N PHE A 23 -1.35 12.84 -13.79
CA PHE A 23 -2.63 12.13 -13.74
C PHE A 23 -2.69 11.24 -12.50
N SER A 24 -3.76 11.36 -11.73
CA SER A 24 -3.95 10.61 -10.49
C SER A 24 -5.29 9.89 -10.45
N GLY A 25 -5.31 8.66 -9.96
CA GLY A 25 -6.55 7.93 -9.65
C GLY A 25 -7.31 8.49 -8.44
N ASP A 26 -6.64 9.25 -7.56
CA ASP A 26 -7.24 9.88 -6.38
C ASP A 26 -7.75 11.28 -6.70
N ALA A 27 -8.71 11.77 -5.91
CA ALA A 27 -9.02 13.19 -5.82
C ALA A 27 -7.77 13.99 -5.42
N TYR A 28 -7.64 15.23 -5.90
CA TYR A 28 -6.51 16.07 -5.53
C TYR A 28 -6.71 16.67 -4.12
N ILE A 29 -5.90 16.17 -3.22
CA ILE A 29 -5.69 16.69 -1.87
C ILE A 29 -4.25 17.15 -1.80
N ASP A 30 -4.05 18.43 -1.51
CA ASP A 30 -2.71 19.01 -1.42
C ASP A 30 -2.12 18.77 -0.02
N HIS A 31 -1.56 17.57 0.16
CA HIS A 31 -1.11 17.09 1.46
C HIS A 31 0.09 16.13 1.30
N PRO A 32 1.09 16.14 2.20
CA PRO A 32 2.29 15.29 2.11
C PRO A 32 2.02 13.78 2.20
N ALA A 33 0.81 13.35 2.51
CA ALA A 33 0.39 11.95 2.45
C ALA A 33 -0.09 11.49 1.05
N PHE A 34 -0.24 12.39 0.09
CA PHE A 34 -0.75 12.08 -1.26
C PHE A 34 0.35 12.23 -2.31
N GLY A 35 0.67 11.13 -2.99
CA GLY A 35 1.80 11.06 -3.91
C GLY A 35 1.77 12.10 -5.05
N ALA A 36 0.60 12.37 -5.64
CA ALA A 36 0.48 13.38 -6.68
C ALA A 36 0.80 14.80 -6.18
N ALA A 37 0.39 15.14 -4.95
CA ALA A 37 0.73 16.41 -4.32
C ALA A 37 2.25 16.49 -4.03
N VAL A 38 2.83 15.43 -3.46
CA VAL A 38 4.28 15.39 -3.16
C VAL A 38 5.11 15.59 -4.43
N VAL A 39 4.84 14.80 -5.47
CA VAL A 39 5.54 14.90 -6.75
C VAL A 39 5.35 16.28 -7.39
N GLY A 40 4.11 16.78 -7.39
CA GLY A 40 3.80 18.09 -7.97
C GLY A 40 4.50 19.23 -7.23
N ARG A 41 4.50 19.21 -5.90
CA ARG A 41 5.16 20.24 -5.08
C ARG A 41 6.68 20.20 -5.18
N LEU A 42 7.29 18.99 -5.24
CA LEU A 42 8.73 18.86 -5.46
C LEU A 42 9.16 19.46 -6.79
N LEU A 43 8.41 19.20 -7.86
CA LEU A 43 8.70 19.75 -9.18
C LEU A 43 8.44 21.28 -9.23
N GLU A 44 7.34 21.75 -8.61
CA GLU A 44 7.06 23.19 -8.50
C GLU A 44 8.19 23.93 -7.76
N ALA A 45 8.72 23.35 -6.68
CA ALA A 45 9.82 23.93 -5.91
C ALA A 45 11.11 24.06 -6.73
N GLU A 46 11.30 23.25 -7.79
CA GLU A 46 12.39 23.35 -8.76
C GLU A 46 12.10 24.28 -9.94
N GLY A 47 10.96 25.00 -9.89
CA GLY A 47 10.57 25.97 -10.91
C GLY A 47 9.90 25.36 -12.14
N TYR A 48 9.43 24.09 -12.09
CA TYR A 48 8.62 23.53 -13.17
C TYR A 48 7.17 24.00 -13.08
N ARG A 49 6.55 24.19 -14.24
CA ARG A 49 5.11 24.50 -14.39
C ARG A 49 4.34 23.18 -14.36
N VAL A 50 3.72 22.86 -13.23
CA VAL A 50 3.07 21.58 -12.98
C VAL A 50 1.57 21.74 -12.81
N ALA A 51 0.79 20.85 -13.42
CA ALA A 51 -0.64 20.72 -13.19
C ALA A 51 -1.03 19.29 -12.81
N ILE A 52 -2.17 19.14 -12.11
CA ILE A 52 -2.72 17.83 -11.73
C ILE A 52 -4.07 17.64 -12.43
N VAL A 53 -4.26 16.48 -13.05
CA VAL A 53 -5.55 15.97 -13.55
C VAL A 53 -5.98 14.82 -12.63
N PRO A 54 -6.78 15.13 -11.59
CA PRO A 54 -7.25 14.11 -10.67
C PRO A 54 -8.47 13.42 -11.23
N GLN A 55 -8.52 12.10 -11.12
CA GLN A 55 -9.65 11.24 -11.49
C GLN A 55 -10.23 11.59 -12.89
N PRO A 56 -9.40 11.53 -13.97
CA PRO A 56 -9.87 11.86 -15.30
C PRO A 56 -10.95 10.90 -15.75
N ASN A 57 -12.00 11.40 -16.44
CA ASN A 57 -13.01 10.53 -17.01
C ASN A 57 -12.45 9.83 -18.26
N TRP A 58 -12.39 8.50 -18.21
CA TRP A 58 -11.86 7.65 -19.30
C TRP A 58 -12.96 7.04 -20.19
N ARG A 59 -14.24 7.29 -19.86
CA ARG A 59 -15.42 6.68 -20.49
C ARG A 59 -16.10 7.58 -21.52
N ASP A 60 -15.74 8.87 -21.55
CA ASP A 60 -16.36 9.86 -22.44
C ASP A 60 -15.47 10.22 -23.65
N ASP A 61 -15.61 11.43 -24.16
CA ASP A 61 -14.82 12.01 -25.24
C ASP A 61 -13.34 12.28 -24.88
N LEU A 62 -12.86 11.83 -23.74
CA LEU A 62 -11.51 12.03 -23.21
C LEU A 62 -11.13 13.51 -23.01
N ARG A 63 -12.11 14.34 -22.72
CA ARG A 63 -11.95 15.78 -22.49
C ARG A 63 -10.94 16.06 -21.38
N ASP A 64 -10.98 15.28 -20.29
CA ASP A 64 -10.05 15.46 -19.17
C ASP A 64 -8.58 15.22 -19.56
N PHE A 65 -8.34 14.33 -20.52
CA PHE A 65 -6.99 14.04 -21.02
C PHE A 65 -6.48 15.10 -22.01
N ARG A 66 -7.39 15.91 -22.59
CA ARG A 66 -7.05 16.94 -23.59
C ARG A 66 -7.04 18.36 -23.05
N LYS A 67 -7.76 18.64 -21.95
CA LYS A 67 -8.06 20.00 -21.47
C LYS A 67 -6.85 20.87 -21.15
N LEU A 68 -5.69 20.27 -20.81
CA LEU A 68 -4.44 20.97 -20.48
C LEU A 68 -3.41 20.94 -21.62
N GLY A 69 -3.70 20.25 -22.73
CA GLY A 69 -2.77 20.09 -23.83
C GLY A 69 -1.60 19.15 -23.54
N ALA A 70 -0.54 19.27 -24.32
CA ALA A 70 0.70 18.52 -24.18
C ALA A 70 1.71 19.26 -23.28
N PRO A 71 2.31 18.61 -22.28
CA PRO A 71 3.42 19.18 -21.53
C PRO A 71 4.71 19.22 -22.36
N ARG A 72 5.64 20.07 -21.96
CA ARG A 72 6.95 20.15 -22.62
C ARG A 72 7.85 18.94 -22.33
N LEU A 73 7.72 18.34 -21.13
CA LEU A 73 8.62 17.27 -20.69
C LEU A 73 7.92 15.91 -20.69
N PHE A 74 6.93 15.70 -19.83
CA PHE A 74 6.28 14.39 -19.72
C PHE A 74 4.91 14.45 -19.06
N PHE A 75 4.12 13.41 -19.29
CA PHE A 75 2.97 13.04 -18.47
C PHE A 75 3.42 12.13 -17.34
N GLY A 76 3.12 12.49 -16.09
CA GLY A 76 3.32 11.62 -14.93
C GLY A 76 2.01 10.93 -14.54
N ILE A 77 2.03 9.63 -14.25
CA ILE A 77 0.81 8.86 -13.95
C ILE A 77 0.98 8.05 -12.68
N SER A 78 -0.03 8.11 -11.82
CA SER A 78 -0.16 7.26 -10.63
C SER A 78 -1.60 6.73 -10.50
N GLY A 79 -1.76 5.49 -10.06
CA GLY A 79 -3.06 4.90 -9.72
C GLY A 79 -3.71 5.52 -8.48
N GLY A 80 -2.96 6.32 -7.71
CA GLY A 80 -3.36 6.91 -6.44
C GLY A 80 -2.55 6.37 -5.25
N SER A 81 -3.04 6.62 -4.05
CA SER A 81 -2.41 6.19 -2.78
C SER A 81 -2.53 4.69 -2.54
N MET A 82 -3.51 4.05 -3.15
CA MET A 82 -3.70 2.60 -3.17
C MET A 82 -3.62 2.05 -4.59
N ASP A 83 -3.29 0.77 -4.68
CA ASP A 83 -3.48 -0.01 -5.90
C ASP A 83 -4.96 0.00 -6.31
N SER A 84 -5.27 0.26 -7.58
CA SER A 84 -6.64 0.42 -8.05
C SER A 84 -7.48 -0.85 -7.85
N MET A 85 -6.89 -2.04 -8.08
CA MET A 85 -7.58 -3.30 -7.92
C MET A 85 -7.88 -3.62 -6.44
N VAL A 86 -6.91 -3.36 -5.55
CA VAL A 86 -7.10 -3.49 -4.09
C VAL A 86 -8.15 -2.51 -3.57
N ASN A 87 -8.21 -1.31 -4.15
CA ASN A 87 -9.20 -0.31 -3.79
C ASN A 87 -10.61 -0.68 -4.25
N HIS A 88 -10.75 -1.25 -5.45
CA HIS A 88 -12.04 -1.56 -6.05
C HIS A 88 -12.67 -2.85 -5.54
N TYR A 89 -11.86 -3.85 -5.22
CA TYR A 89 -12.37 -5.20 -4.93
C TYR A 89 -12.06 -5.65 -3.50
N THR A 90 -12.96 -6.42 -2.94
CA THR A 90 -12.70 -7.20 -1.73
C THR A 90 -11.83 -8.43 -2.08
N ALA A 91 -11.28 -9.10 -1.06
CA ALA A 91 -10.56 -10.36 -1.24
C ALA A 91 -11.43 -11.50 -1.84
N ASN A 92 -12.76 -11.35 -1.79
CA ASN A 92 -13.73 -12.25 -2.40
C ASN A 92 -14.17 -11.79 -3.80
N LEU A 93 -13.35 -10.96 -4.47
CA LEU A 93 -13.57 -10.45 -5.83
C LEU A 93 -14.89 -9.67 -6.00
N ARG A 94 -15.49 -9.17 -4.91
CA ARG A 94 -16.70 -8.34 -4.97
C ARG A 94 -16.32 -6.89 -5.12
N LEU A 95 -16.96 -6.20 -6.04
CA LEU A 95 -16.79 -4.75 -6.21
C LEU A 95 -17.23 -4.02 -4.94
N ARG A 96 -16.42 -3.07 -4.49
CA ARG A 96 -16.75 -2.16 -3.39
C ARG A 96 -17.70 -1.08 -3.89
N HIS A 97 -18.59 -0.64 -3.03
CA HIS A 97 -19.54 0.45 -3.33
C HIS A 97 -19.00 1.82 -2.97
N ASP A 98 -17.90 1.88 -2.24
CA ASP A 98 -17.25 3.09 -1.74
C ASP A 98 -15.78 3.17 -2.14
N ASP A 99 -15.28 4.38 -2.29
CA ASP A 99 -13.88 4.72 -2.52
C ASP A 99 -13.51 5.90 -1.61
N ALA A 100 -12.70 5.64 -0.60
CA ALA A 100 -12.29 6.64 0.39
C ALA A 100 -11.52 7.83 -0.22
N TYR A 101 -10.97 7.69 -1.40
CA TYR A 101 -10.17 8.72 -2.08
C TYR A 101 -10.99 9.58 -3.06
N THR A 102 -12.30 9.52 -2.97
CA THR A 102 -13.24 10.19 -3.88
C THR A 102 -14.23 11.06 -3.11
N PRO A 103 -14.66 12.22 -3.65
CA PRO A 103 -15.66 13.06 -3.03
C PRO A 103 -16.97 12.30 -2.76
N GLY A 104 -17.47 12.40 -1.52
CA GLY A 104 -18.63 11.68 -1.04
C GLY A 104 -18.42 10.17 -0.89
N GLY A 105 -17.18 9.69 -0.94
CA GLY A 105 -16.86 8.26 -0.83
C GLY A 105 -17.33 7.41 -2.00
N LYS A 106 -17.68 7.99 -3.14
CA LYS A 106 -18.32 7.29 -4.27
C LYS A 106 -17.32 6.49 -5.09
N ALA A 107 -17.57 5.18 -5.29
CA ALA A 107 -16.78 4.35 -6.20
C ALA A 107 -17.01 4.70 -7.69
N GLY A 108 -16.13 4.22 -8.57
CA GLY A 108 -16.27 4.29 -10.02
C GLY A 108 -15.64 5.51 -10.69
N PHE A 109 -14.85 6.33 -9.99
CA PHE A 109 -14.13 7.47 -10.54
C PHE A 109 -12.73 7.15 -11.06
N ARG A 110 -12.24 5.96 -10.83
CA ARG A 110 -11.00 5.45 -11.46
C ARG A 110 -11.30 4.14 -12.20
N PRO A 111 -10.54 3.78 -13.25
CA PRO A 111 -10.66 2.47 -13.89
C PRO A 111 -9.94 1.39 -13.08
N ASP A 112 -10.26 0.14 -13.35
CA ASP A 112 -9.39 -0.98 -13.03
C ASP A 112 -8.04 -0.79 -13.73
N ARG A 113 -6.93 -1.09 -13.01
CA ARG A 113 -5.57 -0.89 -13.53
C ARG A 113 -5.37 0.54 -14.06
N ALA A 114 -5.68 1.52 -13.23
CA ALA A 114 -5.74 2.94 -13.58
C ALA A 114 -4.46 3.44 -14.29
N VAL A 115 -3.27 3.01 -13.85
CA VAL A 115 -2.01 3.38 -14.48
C VAL A 115 -1.95 2.90 -15.93
N THR A 116 -2.34 1.65 -16.20
CA THR A 116 -2.35 1.09 -17.56
C THR A 116 -3.34 1.83 -18.45
N VAL A 117 -4.57 2.01 -17.99
CA VAL A 117 -5.62 2.68 -18.78
C VAL A 117 -5.25 4.13 -19.13
N TYR A 118 -4.78 4.90 -18.13
CA TYR A 118 -4.39 6.29 -18.37
C TYR A 118 -3.19 6.41 -19.32
N SER A 119 -2.21 5.51 -19.18
CA SER A 119 -1.03 5.48 -20.05
C SER A 119 -1.43 5.20 -21.50
N GLN A 120 -2.23 4.18 -21.75
CA GLN A 120 -2.69 3.81 -23.09
C GLN A 120 -3.48 4.96 -23.77
N ILE A 121 -4.33 5.66 -23.00
CA ILE A 121 -5.07 6.82 -23.50
C ILE A 121 -4.09 7.94 -23.90
N LEU A 122 -3.14 8.29 -23.03
CA LEU A 122 -2.18 9.36 -23.29
C LEU A 122 -1.23 9.03 -24.44
N LYS A 123 -0.73 7.79 -24.52
CA LYS A 123 0.11 7.33 -25.65
C LYS A 123 -0.64 7.40 -26.98
N ARG A 124 -1.95 7.10 -27.02
CA ARG A 124 -2.78 7.24 -28.21
C ARG A 124 -3.03 8.71 -28.60
N LEU A 125 -3.28 9.59 -27.61
CA LEU A 125 -3.57 11.00 -27.86
C LEU A 125 -2.30 11.83 -28.16
N TYR A 126 -1.18 11.47 -27.54
CA TYR A 126 0.08 12.20 -27.58
C TYR A 126 1.27 11.24 -27.79
N PRO A 127 1.39 10.58 -28.94
CA PRO A 127 2.37 9.49 -29.16
C PRO A 127 3.82 9.92 -28.97
N HIS A 128 4.13 11.21 -29.13
CA HIS A 128 5.50 11.75 -29.03
C HIS A 128 5.84 12.32 -27.65
N VAL A 129 4.84 12.45 -26.76
CA VAL A 129 5.09 12.94 -25.39
C VAL A 129 5.44 11.78 -24.49
N PRO A 130 6.57 11.85 -23.76
CA PRO A 130 6.95 10.81 -22.82
C PRO A 130 5.89 10.58 -21.73
N VAL A 131 5.64 9.32 -21.39
CA VAL A 131 4.77 8.89 -20.29
C VAL A 131 5.62 8.24 -19.21
N VAL A 132 5.65 8.85 -18.03
CA VAL A 132 6.37 8.36 -16.85
C VAL A 132 5.36 7.86 -15.83
N ILE A 133 5.41 6.59 -15.49
CA ILE A 133 4.51 5.98 -14.50
C ILE A 133 5.21 5.77 -13.15
N GLY A 134 4.44 5.79 -12.07
CA GLY A 134 4.98 5.59 -10.73
C GLY A 134 3.88 5.32 -9.69
N GLY A 135 4.24 5.41 -8.42
CA GLY A 135 3.37 5.07 -7.30
C GLY A 135 3.30 3.56 -7.05
N ILE A 136 2.46 3.16 -6.10
CA ILE A 136 2.40 1.77 -5.62
C ILE A 136 1.98 0.79 -6.72
N GLU A 137 0.95 1.12 -7.49
CA GLU A 137 0.41 0.24 -8.55
C GLU A 137 1.47 -0.10 -9.61
N ALA A 138 2.20 0.90 -10.10
CA ALA A 138 3.28 0.70 -11.07
C ALA A 138 4.48 -0.03 -10.44
N SER A 139 4.89 0.36 -9.24
CA SER A 139 6.04 -0.23 -8.55
C SER A 139 5.90 -1.73 -8.33
N LEU A 140 4.71 -2.18 -7.93
CA LEU A 140 4.44 -3.59 -7.64
C LEU A 140 4.28 -4.45 -8.91
N ARG A 141 4.07 -3.82 -10.08
CA ARG A 141 3.90 -4.48 -11.38
C ARG A 141 5.04 -4.22 -12.36
N ARG A 142 6.21 -3.80 -11.86
CA ARG A 142 7.37 -3.46 -12.72
C ARG A 142 8.00 -4.65 -13.44
N LEU A 143 7.77 -5.85 -12.96
CA LEU A 143 8.21 -7.14 -13.52
C LEU A 143 7.02 -8.09 -13.60
N THR A 144 7.23 -9.30 -14.10
CA THR A 144 6.20 -10.36 -14.08
C THR A 144 5.62 -10.52 -12.69
N HIS A 145 4.30 -10.56 -12.60
CA HIS A 145 3.58 -10.59 -11.34
C HIS A 145 2.29 -11.42 -11.44
N TYR A 146 1.87 -11.98 -10.30
CA TYR A 146 0.57 -12.64 -10.20
C TYR A 146 -0.54 -11.61 -10.01
N ASP A 147 -1.51 -11.63 -10.89
CA ASP A 147 -2.73 -10.82 -10.81
C ASP A 147 -3.88 -11.67 -10.23
N TYR A 148 -4.20 -11.41 -8.99
CA TYR A 148 -5.21 -12.16 -8.22
C TYR A 148 -6.60 -12.13 -8.86
N TRP A 149 -6.98 -11.01 -9.50
CA TRP A 149 -8.31 -10.81 -10.06
C TRP A 149 -8.55 -11.55 -11.37
N SER A 150 -7.51 -11.82 -12.13
CA SER A 150 -7.56 -12.67 -13.34
C SER A 150 -7.02 -14.09 -13.09
N ASP A 151 -6.55 -14.39 -11.87
CA ASP A 151 -5.89 -15.66 -11.48
C ASP A 151 -4.79 -16.07 -12.47
N ALA A 152 -3.98 -15.13 -12.91
CA ALA A 152 -2.96 -15.35 -13.92
C ALA A 152 -1.69 -14.53 -13.68
N LEU A 153 -0.57 -14.99 -14.22
CA LEU A 153 0.61 -14.15 -14.34
C LEU A 153 0.39 -13.10 -15.43
N LYS A 154 0.83 -11.88 -15.16
CA LYS A 154 0.86 -10.74 -16.08
C LYS A 154 2.29 -10.31 -16.32
N PRO A 155 2.63 -9.82 -17.52
CA PRO A 155 3.93 -9.24 -17.80
C PRO A 155 4.11 -7.93 -17.04
N SER A 156 5.30 -7.33 -17.14
CA SER A 156 5.53 -5.98 -16.64
C SER A 156 4.48 -5.00 -17.12
N ILE A 157 4.03 -4.12 -16.22
CA ILE A 157 3.11 -3.02 -16.56
C ILE A 157 3.63 -2.13 -17.70
N LEU A 158 4.94 -2.05 -17.90
CA LEU A 158 5.53 -1.34 -19.04
C LEU A 158 5.13 -1.96 -20.38
N ALA A 159 5.08 -3.29 -20.47
CA ALA A 159 4.66 -3.99 -21.67
C ALA A 159 3.15 -3.80 -21.95
N GLU A 160 2.32 -3.75 -20.89
CA GLU A 160 0.88 -3.59 -21.02
C GLU A 160 0.47 -2.12 -21.27
N SER A 161 1.12 -1.16 -20.61
CA SER A 161 0.72 0.25 -20.62
C SER A 161 1.31 1.05 -21.77
N GLY A 162 2.43 0.60 -22.33
CA GLY A 162 3.20 1.35 -23.34
C GLY A 162 3.90 2.60 -22.77
N ALA A 163 4.02 2.72 -21.45
CA ALA A 163 4.75 3.82 -20.83
C ALA A 163 6.25 3.77 -21.15
N ASP A 164 6.87 4.95 -21.23
CA ASP A 164 8.28 5.08 -21.63
C ASP A 164 9.25 4.82 -20.46
N LEU A 165 8.82 5.15 -19.25
CA LEU A 165 9.63 5.01 -18.04
C LEU A 165 8.76 4.72 -16.83
N LEU A 166 9.25 3.88 -15.91
CA LEU A 166 8.64 3.62 -14.62
C LEU A 166 9.61 4.03 -13.51
N ILE A 167 9.14 4.86 -12.57
CA ILE A 167 9.83 5.19 -11.32
C ILE A 167 9.24 4.33 -10.23
N TYR A 168 10.03 3.42 -9.62
CA TYR A 168 9.53 2.53 -8.58
C TYR A 168 9.94 2.97 -7.17
N GLY A 169 9.21 2.49 -6.17
CA GLY A 169 9.45 2.84 -4.77
C GLY A 169 9.14 4.31 -4.46
N MET A 170 9.86 4.88 -3.50
CA MET A 170 9.73 6.30 -3.13
C MET A 170 10.46 7.16 -4.17
N GLY A 171 9.70 7.89 -4.97
CA GLY A 171 10.16 8.49 -6.22
C GLY A 171 10.69 9.92 -6.12
N GLU A 172 10.74 10.54 -4.94
CA GLU A 172 11.04 11.96 -4.75
C GLU A 172 12.34 12.40 -5.44
N ARG A 173 13.45 11.73 -5.14
CA ARG A 173 14.75 12.02 -5.75
C ARG A 173 14.76 11.76 -7.25
N VAL A 174 14.12 10.67 -7.66
CA VAL A 174 14.17 10.19 -9.04
C VAL A 174 13.36 11.06 -9.98
N VAL A 175 12.16 11.49 -9.57
CA VAL A 175 11.33 12.36 -10.42
C VAL A 175 11.99 13.70 -10.70
N GLN A 176 12.70 14.27 -9.72
CA GLN A 176 13.51 15.47 -9.91
C GLN A 176 14.67 15.23 -10.89
N GLN A 177 15.37 14.10 -10.77
CA GLN A 177 16.45 13.72 -11.71
C GLN A 177 15.93 13.54 -13.14
N VAL A 178 14.80 12.86 -13.31
CA VAL A 178 14.16 12.67 -14.62
C VAL A 178 13.74 14.01 -15.22
N ALA A 179 13.08 14.89 -14.45
CA ALA A 179 12.66 16.20 -14.94
C ALA A 179 13.86 17.08 -15.34
N ARG A 180 14.93 17.09 -14.54
CA ARG A 180 16.17 17.83 -14.86
C ARG A 180 16.84 17.28 -16.13
N ALA A 181 16.93 15.96 -16.28
CA ALA A 181 17.49 15.33 -17.47
C ALA A 181 16.70 15.71 -18.73
N MET A 182 15.37 15.65 -18.68
CA MET A 182 14.50 16.03 -19.80
C MET A 182 14.57 17.53 -20.12
N ARG A 183 14.65 18.40 -19.11
CA ARG A 183 14.80 19.85 -19.31
C ARG A 183 16.11 20.20 -20.04
N ASN A 184 17.17 19.46 -19.78
CA ASN A 184 18.49 19.63 -20.40
C ASN A 184 18.62 18.94 -21.76
N GLY A 185 17.51 18.57 -22.40
CA GLY A 185 17.45 17.88 -23.68
C GLY A 185 17.19 16.38 -23.49
N TYR A 186 15.98 15.97 -23.78
CA TYR A 186 15.58 14.57 -23.66
C TYR A 186 16.60 13.64 -24.33
N ASN A 187 17.23 12.80 -23.54
CA ASN A 187 18.15 11.78 -23.99
C ASN A 187 17.80 10.44 -23.34
N ALA A 188 17.20 9.54 -24.11
CA ALA A 188 16.82 8.21 -23.62
C ALA A 188 17.99 7.44 -23.00
N LYS A 189 19.24 7.63 -23.52
CA LYS A 189 20.45 7.01 -22.93
C LYS A 189 20.75 7.56 -21.54
N LEU A 190 20.50 8.84 -21.29
CA LEU A 190 20.71 9.46 -19.98
C LEU A 190 19.70 8.96 -18.97
N LEU A 191 18.40 8.89 -19.33
CA LEU A 191 17.35 8.37 -18.45
C LEU A 191 17.60 6.92 -18.04
N ARG A 192 18.11 6.08 -18.94
CA ARG A 192 18.46 4.68 -18.68
C ARG A 192 19.60 4.51 -17.68
N LYS A 193 20.39 5.55 -17.40
CA LYS A 193 21.45 5.57 -16.39
C LYS A 193 20.96 6.02 -15.00
N ILE A 194 19.75 6.55 -14.91
CA ILE A 194 19.16 6.95 -13.64
C ILE A 194 18.86 5.68 -12.81
N ARG A 195 19.18 5.71 -11.53
CA ARG A 195 18.85 4.62 -10.61
C ARG A 195 17.36 4.64 -10.26
N GLN A 196 16.82 3.48 -9.88
CA GLN A 196 15.45 3.33 -9.41
C GLN A 196 14.40 3.61 -10.51
N VAL A 197 14.73 3.27 -11.76
CA VAL A 197 13.80 3.30 -12.89
C VAL A 197 13.70 1.93 -13.54
N ALA A 198 12.60 1.71 -14.27
CA ALA A 198 12.46 0.58 -15.18
C ALA A 198 12.00 1.07 -16.55
N PHE A 199 12.41 0.38 -17.61
CA PHE A 199 12.08 0.70 -18.99
C PHE A 199 12.16 -0.54 -19.88
N LEU A 200 11.49 -0.48 -21.03
CA LEU A 200 11.61 -1.50 -22.07
C LEU A 200 12.81 -1.22 -22.98
N SER A 201 13.52 -2.27 -23.34
CA SER A 201 14.65 -2.24 -24.29
C SER A 201 14.67 -3.51 -25.13
N ASP A 202 15.70 -3.63 -25.95
CA ASP A 202 15.99 -4.81 -26.74
C ASP A 202 17.22 -5.55 -26.21
N GLU A 203 17.44 -6.75 -26.71
CA GLU A 203 18.60 -7.59 -26.32
C GLU A 203 19.93 -6.94 -26.68
N SER A 204 19.99 -6.12 -27.73
CA SER A 204 21.22 -5.41 -28.12
C SER A 204 21.66 -4.37 -27.08
N TYR A 205 20.70 -3.78 -26.36
CA TYR A 205 21.00 -2.92 -25.22
C TYR A 205 21.48 -3.74 -24.03
N VAL A 206 20.81 -4.84 -23.72
CA VAL A 206 21.14 -5.72 -22.59
C VAL A 206 22.54 -6.31 -22.73
N ALA A 207 22.93 -6.70 -23.94
CA ALA A 207 24.27 -7.24 -24.25
C ALA A 207 25.41 -6.24 -23.97
N ARG A 208 25.11 -4.94 -23.84
CA ARG A 208 26.10 -3.88 -23.50
C ARG A 208 26.15 -3.55 -22.01
N LEU A 209 25.27 -4.14 -21.20
CA LEU A 209 25.34 -3.99 -19.75
C LEU A 209 26.54 -4.76 -19.19
N ASP A 210 27.07 -4.28 -18.06
CA ASP A 210 28.11 -5.01 -17.34
C ASP A 210 27.55 -6.35 -16.82
N PRO A 211 28.06 -7.51 -17.28
CA PRO A 211 27.58 -8.80 -16.83
C PRO A 211 27.75 -9.01 -15.32
N ALA A 212 28.77 -8.43 -14.70
CA ALA A 212 29.03 -8.56 -13.26
C ALA A 212 28.01 -7.78 -12.42
N ALA A 213 27.37 -6.76 -13.00
CA ALA A 213 26.35 -5.91 -12.37
C ALA A 213 24.94 -6.18 -12.93
N THR A 214 24.73 -7.27 -13.68
CA THR A 214 23.44 -7.59 -14.29
C THR A 214 22.99 -8.97 -13.89
N ILE A 215 21.75 -9.08 -13.38
CA ILE A 215 21.09 -10.34 -13.07
C ILE A 215 19.97 -10.56 -14.08
N ARG A 216 20.06 -11.62 -14.86
CA ARG A 216 18.99 -12.06 -15.74
C ARG A 216 18.02 -12.92 -14.95
N LEU A 217 16.77 -12.50 -14.95
CA LEU A 217 15.63 -13.27 -14.41
C LEU A 217 15.15 -14.28 -15.46
N ARG A 218 14.40 -15.30 -15.02
CA ARG A 218 13.62 -16.14 -15.92
C ARG A 218 12.64 -15.25 -16.70
N SER A 219 12.44 -15.55 -17.97
CA SER A 219 11.54 -14.78 -18.83
C SER A 219 10.07 -14.89 -18.38
N TYR A 220 9.24 -13.98 -18.86
CA TYR A 220 7.79 -14.06 -18.64
C TYR A 220 7.21 -15.38 -19.15
N GLU A 221 7.66 -15.84 -20.33
CA GLU A 221 7.21 -17.07 -20.96
C GLU A 221 7.64 -18.31 -20.15
N GLU A 222 8.87 -18.34 -19.60
CA GLU A 222 9.30 -19.39 -18.68
C GLU A 222 8.43 -19.41 -17.43
N CYS A 223 8.14 -18.25 -16.84
CA CYS A 223 7.28 -18.16 -15.66
C CYS A 223 5.84 -18.62 -15.92
N LEU A 224 5.31 -18.47 -17.15
CA LEU A 224 3.99 -18.96 -17.52
C LEU A 224 3.92 -20.49 -17.51
N THR A 225 5.00 -21.15 -17.88
CA THR A 225 5.07 -22.63 -18.00
C THR A 225 5.59 -23.30 -16.75
N ASP A 226 6.43 -22.60 -15.97
CA ASP A 226 7.04 -23.12 -14.74
C ASP A 226 6.82 -22.17 -13.55
N LYS A 227 6.00 -22.61 -12.61
CA LYS A 227 5.74 -21.87 -11.36
C LYS A 227 6.99 -21.72 -10.49
N THR A 228 7.95 -22.63 -10.60
CA THR A 228 9.22 -22.58 -9.87
C THR A 228 10.06 -21.40 -10.38
N ALA A 229 10.12 -21.20 -11.70
CA ALA A 229 10.81 -20.06 -12.31
C ALA A 229 10.27 -18.73 -11.80
N PHE A 230 8.95 -18.59 -11.64
CA PHE A 230 8.34 -17.39 -11.03
C PHE A 230 8.75 -17.23 -9.56
N GLY A 231 8.82 -18.32 -8.79
CA GLY A 231 9.29 -18.32 -7.41
C GLY A 231 10.77 -17.90 -7.29
N GLU A 232 11.64 -18.42 -8.17
CA GLU A 232 13.06 -18.06 -8.26
C GLU A 232 13.23 -16.57 -8.54
N ASN A 233 12.51 -16.03 -9.52
CA ASN A 233 12.53 -14.60 -9.81
C ASN A 233 12.17 -13.75 -8.59
N PHE A 234 11.13 -14.14 -7.85
CA PHE A 234 10.74 -13.43 -6.66
C PHE A 234 11.85 -13.41 -5.59
N THR A 235 12.55 -14.53 -5.37
CA THR A 235 13.64 -14.57 -4.37
C THR A 235 14.77 -13.63 -4.72
N VAL A 236 15.11 -13.52 -5.99
CA VAL A 236 16.11 -12.56 -6.50
C VAL A 236 15.62 -11.13 -6.30
N ILE A 237 14.39 -10.82 -6.71
CA ILE A 237 13.80 -9.48 -6.63
C ILE A 237 13.71 -9.03 -5.16
N GLU A 238 13.22 -9.88 -4.26
CA GLU A 238 13.10 -9.57 -2.84
C GLU A 238 14.49 -9.37 -2.21
N THR A 239 15.45 -10.21 -2.54
CA THR A 239 16.84 -10.09 -2.06
C THR A 239 17.44 -8.74 -2.48
N GLN A 240 17.36 -8.37 -3.76
CA GLN A 240 17.87 -7.08 -4.26
C GLN A 240 17.14 -5.89 -3.64
N SER A 241 15.83 -5.99 -3.42
CA SER A 241 15.03 -4.94 -2.78
C SER A 241 15.36 -4.73 -1.30
N ASN A 242 15.98 -5.72 -0.66
CA ASN A 242 16.37 -5.67 0.77
C ASN A 242 17.83 -5.29 1.01
N LEU A 243 18.62 -5.09 -0.02
CA LEU A 243 19.96 -4.52 0.12
C LEU A 243 19.89 -3.03 0.44
N MET A 244 20.80 -2.57 1.31
CA MET A 244 20.91 -1.14 1.64
C MET A 244 21.45 -0.33 0.45
N GLU A 245 22.38 -0.90 -0.29
CA GLU A 245 23.05 -0.30 -1.45
C GLU A 245 23.05 -1.32 -2.60
N PRO A 246 21.90 -1.60 -3.25
CA PRO A 246 21.86 -2.54 -4.36
C PRO A 246 22.66 -2.00 -5.55
N THR A 247 23.37 -2.88 -6.25
CA THR A 247 24.19 -2.51 -7.42
C THR A 247 23.73 -3.22 -8.69
N ALA A 248 22.97 -4.31 -8.57
CA ALA A 248 22.58 -5.10 -9.71
C ALA A 248 21.40 -4.51 -10.49
N THR A 249 21.53 -4.48 -11.80
CA THR A 249 20.44 -4.28 -12.75
C THR A 249 19.73 -5.61 -12.96
N LEU A 250 18.39 -5.63 -12.85
CA LEU A 250 17.59 -6.81 -13.15
C LEU A 250 17.07 -6.73 -14.59
N VAL A 251 17.11 -7.84 -15.30
CA VAL A 251 16.62 -7.93 -16.67
C VAL A 251 15.70 -9.13 -16.81
N GLU A 252 14.48 -8.90 -17.30
CA GLU A 252 13.46 -9.92 -17.58
C GLU A 252 13.04 -9.84 -19.04
N ALA A 253 13.17 -10.93 -19.80
CA ALA A 253 12.68 -10.99 -21.17
C ALA A 253 11.14 -11.13 -21.18
N VAL A 254 10.48 -10.41 -22.11
CA VAL A 254 9.04 -10.42 -22.35
C VAL A 254 8.82 -10.30 -23.86
N GLY A 255 8.47 -11.39 -24.52
CA GLY A 255 8.40 -11.46 -25.98
C GLY A 255 9.75 -11.14 -26.62
N ASP A 256 9.75 -10.19 -27.56
CA ASP A 256 10.94 -9.68 -28.25
C ASP A 256 11.64 -8.52 -27.53
N ARG A 257 11.16 -8.15 -26.34
CA ARG A 257 11.68 -7.04 -25.55
C ARG A 257 12.25 -7.52 -24.21
N CYS A 258 12.99 -6.64 -23.56
CA CYS A 258 13.49 -6.84 -22.22
C CYS A 258 13.03 -5.70 -21.30
N VAL A 259 12.53 -6.03 -20.14
CA VAL A 259 12.32 -5.09 -19.04
C VAL A 259 13.64 -4.96 -18.31
N VAL A 260 14.17 -3.76 -18.23
CA VAL A 260 15.41 -3.44 -17.51
C VAL A 260 15.06 -2.63 -16.28
N VAL A 261 15.41 -3.13 -15.09
CA VAL A 261 15.18 -2.45 -13.80
C VAL A 261 16.54 -2.06 -13.23
N THR A 262 16.82 -0.76 -13.19
CA THR A 262 18.07 -0.27 -12.62
C THR A 262 18.07 -0.40 -11.09
N PRO A 263 19.24 -0.49 -10.42
CA PRO A 263 19.30 -0.64 -8.97
C PRO A 263 18.57 0.49 -8.22
N ALA A 264 17.94 0.18 -7.10
CA ALA A 264 17.31 1.19 -6.24
C ALA A 264 18.35 2.21 -5.71
N ASN A 265 17.90 3.41 -5.43
CA ASN A 265 18.66 4.37 -4.65
C ASN A 265 18.78 3.92 -3.18
N THR A 266 19.78 4.44 -2.49
CA THR A 266 19.77 4.44 -1.01
C THR A 266 18.58 5.23 -0.51
N THR A 267 18.14 4.96 0.72
CA THR A 267 17.09 5.77 1.36
C THR A 267 17.41 7.26 1.31
N LEU A 268 16.38 8.09 1.29
CA LEU A 268 16.54 9.54 1.41
C LEU A 268 17.27 9.87 2.71
N THR A 269 18.03 10.96 2.73
CA THR A 269 18.52 11.50 4.00
C THR A 269 17.39 12.12 4.80
N THR A 270 17.63 12.43 6.08
CA THR A 270 16.64 13.16 6.90
C THR A 270 16.29 14.51 6.28
N GLU A 271 17.28 15.21 5.73
CA GLU A 271 17.11 16.52 5.10
C GLU A 271 16.26 16.44 3.82
N GLU A 272 16.50 15.43 2.99
CA GLU A 272 15.69 15.19 1.77
C GLU A 272 14.25 14.82 2.12
N LEU A 273 14.07 14.02 3.17
CA LEU A 273 12.74 13.67 3.63
C LEU A 273 12.02 14.88 4.25
N ASP A 274 12.70 15.65 5.12
CA ASP A 274 12.18 16.90 5.68
C ASP A 274 11.77 17.87 4.56
N HIS A 275 12.64 18.05 3.55
CA HIS A 275 12.32 18.90 2.41
C HIS A 275 10.98 18.52 1.75
N SER A 276 10.73 17.22 1.56
CA SER A 276 9.48 16.75 0.98
C SER A 276 8.25 17.06 1.83
N PHE A 277 8.39 17.11 3.16
CA PHE A 277 7.29 17.40 4.08
C PHE A 277 7.13 18.90 4.38
N ASP A 278 8.22 19.66 4.31
CA ASP A 278 8.25 21.10 4.61
C ASP A 278 7.79 21.98 3.42
N LEU A 279 7.43 21.38 2.26
CA LEU A 279 6.89 22.09 1.11
C LEU A 279 5.55 22.80 1.44
N PRO A 280 5.18 23.87 0.72
CA PRO A 280 4.02 24.70 1.07
C PRO A 280 2.69 24.05 0.65
N TYR A 281 2.34 22.94 1.29
CA TYR A 281 1.04 22.29 1.11
C TYR A 281 -0.10 23.13 1.70
N GLU A 282 -1.22 23.21 0.98
CA GLU A 282 -2.47 23.80 1.50
C GLU A 282 -3.12 22.92 2.59
N ARG A 283 -2.72 21.65 2.70
CA ARG A 283 -3.28 20.65 3.61
C ARG A 283 -4.81 20.59 3.55
N ALA A 284 -5.34 20.62 2.33
CA ALA A 284 -6.78 20.63 2.07
C ALA A 284 -7.10 19.98 0.72
N PRO A 285 -8.33 19.50 0.51
CA PRO A 285 -8.85 19.16 -0.81
C PRO A 285 -8.92 20.41 -1.70
N HIS A 286 -8.66 20.21 -3.00
CA HIS A 286 -8.77 21.28 -3.98
C HIS A 286 -10.20 21.87 -4.02
N PRO A 287 -10.39 23.21 -4.16
CA PRO A 287 -11.70 23.87 -4.14
C PRO A 287 -12.73 23.35 -5.16
N ARG A 288 -12.27 22.68 -6.22
CA ARG A 288 -13.15 22.03 -7.22
C ARG A 288 -14.12 21.00 -6.64
N TYR A 289 -13.86 20.54 -5.41
CA TYR A 289 -14.71 19.57 -4.70
C TYR A 289 -15.73 20.22 -3.76
N ALA A 290 -15.78 21.54 -3.67
CA ALA A 290 -16.78 22.24 -2.88
C ALA A 290 -18.20 21.78 -3.28
N GLY A 291 -19.01 21.41 -2.30
CA GLY A 291 -20.37 20.92 -2.51
C GLY A 291 -20.51 19.50 -3.08
N LYS A 292 -19.40 18.75 -3.24
CA LYS A 292 -19.44 17.37 -3.80
C LYS A 292 -19.37 16.26 -2.72
N GLY A 293 -19.40 16.64 -1.46
CA GLY A 293 -19.25 15.74 -0.30
C GLY A 293 -17.81 15.60 0.16
N ASP A 294 -17.65 15.14 1.39
CA ASP A 294 -16.34 14.97 2.02
C ASP A 294 -15.55 13.85 1.35
N ILE A 295 -14.22 13.93 1.40
CA ILE A 295 -13.32 12.88 0.95
C ILE A 295 -12.88 12.11 2.20
N PRO A 296 -13.34 10.85 2.40
CA PRO A 296 -13.10 10.11 3.65
C PRO A 296 -11.60 9.98 4.00
N ALA A 297 -10.74 9.74 3.01
CA ALA A 297 -9.30 9.67 3.22
C ALA A 297 -8.72 10.98 3.77
N TRP A 298 -9.22 12.13 3.33
CA TRP A 298 -8.86 13.45 3.88
C TRP A 298 -9.30 13.58 5.33
N GLU A 299 -10.56 13.27 5.63
CA GLU A 299 -11.10 13.38 6.99
C GLU A 299 -10.30 12.55 8.00
N MET A 300 -9.80 11.37 7.58
CA MET A 300 -8.97 10.51 8.44
C MET A 300 -7.60 11.13 8.77
N ILE A 301 -6.99 11.85 7.81
CA ILE A 301 -5.57 12.22 7.93
C ILE A 301 -5.32 13.71 8.13
N ARG A 302 -6.32 14.57 8.00
CA ARG A 302 -6.14 16.03 8.01
C ARG A 302 -5.39 16.59 9.23
N HIS A 303 -5.49 15.91 10.36
CA HIS A 303 -4.79 16.25 11.60
C HIS A 303 -3.78 15.16 12.00
N SER A 304 -3.27 14.39 11.06
CA SER A 304 -2.20 13.42 11.28
C SER A 304 -0.84 13.99 10.89
N VAL A 305 0.21 13.46 11.51
CA VAL A 305 1.61 13.79 11.22
C VAL A 305 2.39 12.51 11.02
N ASN A 306 3.00 12.36 9.86
CA ASN A 306 3.86 11.23 9.56
C ASN A 306 5.29 11.52 10.01
N ILE A 307 5.90 10.62 10.80
CA ILE A 307 7.21 10.85 11.42
C ILE A 307 8.36 10.08 10.76
N HIS A 308 8.08 9.04 10.01
CA HIS A 308 9.07 8.27 9.23
C HIS A 308 8.43 7.47 8.11
N ARG A 309 9.26 6.96 7.21
CA ARG A 309 8.91 6.00 6.15
C ARG A 309 9.72 4.71 6.32
N GLY A 310 9.27 3.64 5.64
CA GLY A 310 9.87 2.32 5.69
C GLY A 310 9.36 1.47 6.86
N CYS A 311 9.60 0.15 6.78
CA CYS A 311 9.25 -0.81 7.82
C CYS A 311 10.13 -2.05 7.71
N PHE A 312 10.90 -2.35 8.74
CA PHE A 312 11.77 -3.54 8.78
C PHE A 312 11.06 -4.81 9.27
N GLY A 313 9.75 -4.78 9.40
CA GLY A 313 8.93 -5.93 9.78
C GLY A 313 8.95 -7.06 8.76
N GLY A 314 8.95 -6.74 7.47
CA GLY A 314 9.09 -7.70 6.37
C GLY A 314 7.98 -8.75 6.31
N CYS A 315 6.76 -8.44 6.77
CA CYS A 315 5.62 -9.36 6.72
C CYS A 315 5.37 -9.81 5.28
N SER A 316 5.14 -11.11 5.08
CA SER A 316 5.08 -11.75 3.76
C SER A 316 3.96 -11.25 2.85
N PHE A 317 2.92 -10.67 3.42
CA PHE A 317 1.72 -10.15 2.72
C PHE A 317 1.73 -8.64 2.52
N CYS A 318 2.70 -7.92 3.13
CA CYS A 318 2.66 -6.46 3.20
C CYS A 318 3.48 -5.82 2.08
N THR A 319 2.88 -4.86 1.36
CA THR A 319 3.52 -4.13 0.28
C THR A 319 4.39 -2.96 0.74
N ILE A 320 4.35 -2.60 2.01
CA ILE A 320 5.10 -1.45 2.54
C ILE A 320 6.61 -1.64 2.35
N SER A 321 7.15 -2.80 2.74
CA SER A 321 8.58 -3.08 2.55
C SER A 321 8.98 -3.12 1.07
N ALA A 322 8.09 -3.61 0.19
CA ALA A 322 8.33 -3.68 -1.25
C ALA A 322 8.29 -2.31 -1.93
N HIS A 323 7.53 -1.35 -1.40
CA HIS A 323 7.36 -0.01 -1.98
C HIS A 323 8.18 1.06 -1.26
N GLN A 324 8.10 1.16 0.07
CA GLN A 324 8.83 2.17 0.85
C GLN A 324 10.23 1.70 1.27
N GLY A 325 10.50 0.39 1.18
CA GLY A 325 11.74 -0.22 1.63
C GLY A 325 11.71 -0.64 3.10
N LYS A 326 12.71 -1.44 3.48
CA LYS A 326 12.84 -1.98 4.84
C LYS A 326 13.57 -1.01 5.79
N PHE A 327 14.39 -0.10 5.27
CA PHE A 327 15.18 0.80 6.09
C PHE A 327 14.36 2.01 6.52
N ILE A 328 14.37 2.29 7.82
CA ILE A 328 13.64 3.42 8.37
C ILE A 328 14.33 4.72 7.96
N ASN A 329 13.55 5.62 7.41
CA ASN A 329 13.94 6.98 7.11
C ASN A 329 13.08 7.94 7.94
N SER A 330 13.69 8.55 8.96
CA SER A 330 12.99 9.38 9.94
C SER A 330 13.15 10.86 9.63
N ARG A 331 12.08 11.62 9.81
CA ARG A 331 12.11 13.07 9.79
C ARG A 331 12.84 13.63 11.03
N SER A 332 13.37 14.82 10.91
CA SER A 332 13.89 15.55 12.06
C SER A 332 12.75 16.01 12.99
N GLU A 333 13.08 16.17 14.27
CA GLU A 333 12.13 16.73 15.24
C GLU A 333 11.68 18.14 14.84
N ARG A 334 12.60 18.96 14.28
CA ARG A 334 12.29 20.30 13.76
C ARG A 334 11.16 20.28 12.75
N SER A 335 11.28 19.43 11.71
CA SER A 335 10.28 19.32 10.64
C SER A 335 8.94 18.82 11.20
N ILE A 336 8.96 17.81 12.09
CA ILE A 336 7.76 17.27 12.71
C ILE A 336 7.04 18.32 13.56
N LEU A 337 7.77 19.04 14.43
CA LEU A 337 7.19 20.06 15.31
C LEU A 337 6.64 21.24 14.52
N ALA A 338 7.34 21.70 13.47
CA ALA A 338 6.85 22.75 12.57
C ALA A 338 5.52 22.33 11.88
N GLU A 339 5.41 21.06 11.46
CA GLU A 339 4.15 20.54 10.91
C GLU A 339 3.04 20.49 11.97
N VAL A 340 3.33 20.08 13.20
CA VAL A 340 2.36 20.09 14.30
C VAL A 340 1.86 21.51 14.56
N GLU A 341 2.73 22.51 14.61
CA GLU A 341 2.35 23.92 14.77
C GLU A 341 1.47 24.42 13.62
N HIS A 342 1.76 23.96 12.40
CA HIS A 342 0.90 24.27 11.25
C HIS A 342 -0.49 23.63 11.38
N VAL A 343 -0.55 22.36 11.77
CA VAL A 343 -1.82 21.63 11.98
C VAL A 343 -2.65 22.28 13.09
N VAL A 344 -2.02 22.73 14.17
CA VAL A 344 -2.70 23.45 15.27
C VAL A 344 -3.42 24.71 14.79
N LYS A 345 -2.85 25.40 13.80
CA LYS A 345 -3.43 26.63 13.20
C LYS A 345 -4.47 26.32 12.11
N SER A 346 -4.64 25.05 11.71
CA SER A 346 -5.56 24.70 10.62
C SER A 346 -7.03 24.87 11.01
N PRO A 347 -7.91 25.23 10.06
CA PRO A 347 -9.34 25.35 10.31
C PRO A 347 -9.94 24.06 10.87
N GLY A 348 -10.74 24.19 11.95
CA GLY A 348 -11.44 23.06 12.56
C GLY A 348 -10.60 22.18 13.47
N PHE A 349 -9.33 22.51 13.74
CA PHE A 349 -8.53 21.81 14.73
C PHE A 349 -9.08 22.06 16.14
N LYS A 350 -9.34 20.99 16.89
CA LYS A 350 -9.94 21.02 18.24
C LYS A 350 -8.96 20.64 19.36
N GLY A 351 -7.68 20.58 19.04
CA GLY A 351 -6.62 20.20 19.98
C GLY A 351 -6.21 18.73 19.90
N TYR A 352 -6.71 17.96 18.93
CA TYR A 352 -6.47 16.52 18.83
C TYR A 352 -5.73 16.19 17.53
N LEU A 353 -4.49 15.72 17.65
CA LEU A 353 -3.81 15.05 16.53
C LEU A 353 -4.36 13.64 16.41
N SER A 354 -4.88 13.30 15.22
CA SER A 354 -5.54 12.00 14.97
C SER A 354 -4.56 10.84 14.91
N ASP A 355 -3.34 11.11 14.45
CA ASP A 355 -2.24 10.14 14.42
C ASP A 355 -0.88 10.86 14.39
N VAL A 356 0.03 10.46 15.25
CA VAL A 356 1.46 10.75 15.17
C VAL A 356 2.14 9.41 14.90
N GLY A 357 2.25 9.07 13.63
CA GLY A 357 2.56 7.71 13.24
C GLY A 357 3.33 7.56 11.94
N ALA A 358 3.36 6.32 11.47
CA ALA A 358 4.08 5.89 10.27
C ALA A 358 3.59 4.49 9.88
N PRO A 359 4.15 3.84 8.84
CA PRO A 359 3.77 2.47 8.46
C PRO A 359 3.80 1.46 9.63
N SER A 360 4.67 1.71 10.61
CA SER A 360 4.70 1.05 11.92
C SER A 360 5.09 2.12 12.94
N ALA A 361 4.13 2.59 13.74
CA ALA A 361 4.24 3.82 14.53
C ALA A 361 5.48 3.88 15.45
N ASN A 362 5.94 2.73 15.94
CA ASN A 362 7.02 2.65 16.91
C ASN A 362 8.40 2.29 16.33
N MET A 363 8.68 2.68 15.08
CA MET A 363 9.99 2.45 14.46
C MET A 363 10.81 3.73 14.23
N TYR A 364 10.38 4.86 14.78
CA TYR A 364 11.06 6.15 14.61
C TYR A 364 12.51 6.09 15.10
N ARG A 365 13.45 6.46 14.23
CA ARG A 365 14.91 6.43 14.45
C ARG A 365 15.51 5.06 14.76
N MET A 366 14.78 3.97 14.55
CA MET A 366 15.30 2.63 14.70
C MET A 366 16.08 2.17 13.46
N GLY A 367 17.04 1.28 13.66
CA GLY A 367 17.85 0.72 12.57
C GLY A 367 19.00 -0.15 13.08
N GLY A 368 19.96 -0.46 12.21
CA GLY A 368 21.14 -1.21 12.63
C GLY A 368 22.16 -0.31 13.34
N ARG A 369 22.68 -0.77 14.51
CA ARG A 369 23.75 -0.11 15.24
C ARG A 369 25.03 -0.01 14.41
N ASP A 370 25.43 -1.12 13.79
CA ASP A 370 26.53 -1.14 12.81
C ASP A 370 25.97 -1.17 11.38
N ARG A 371 26.09 -0.04 10.70
CA ARG A 371 25.66 0.11 9.31
C ARG A 371 26.48 -0.71 8.31
N LYS A 372 27.73 -1.06 8.62
CA LYS A 372 28.56 -1.92 7.75
C LYS A 372 27.97 -3.33 7.66
N LEU A 373 27.45 -3.86 8.77
CA LEU A 373 26.71 -5.13 8.76
C LEU A 373 25.42 -5.03 7.94
N CYS A 374 24.69 -3.91 8.06
CA CYS A 374 23.46 -3.71 7.30
C CYS A 374 23.69 -3.61 5.78
N ARG A 375 24.82 -3.05 5.33
CA ARG A 375 25.17 -2.98 3.89
C ARG A 375 25.30 -4.36 3.23
N LYS A 376 25.75 -5.35 3.99
CA LYS A 376 25.92 -6.75 3.53
C LYS A 376 24.66 -7.60 3.73
N CYS A 377 23.65 -7.07 4.42
CA CYS A 377 22.48 -7.84 4.84
C CYS A 377 21.41 -7.87 3.74
N CYS A 378 20.99 -9.07 3.34
CA CYS A 378 19.89 -9.31 2.40
C CYS A 378 18.60 -9.85 3.06
N ARG A 379 18.54 -9.94 4.41
CA ARG A 379 17.34 -10.43 5.11
C ARG A 379 16.12 -9.57 4.77
N ALA A 380 15.00 -10.19 4.50
CA ALA A 380 13.74 -9.50 4.25
C ALA A 380 13.15 -8.82 5.52
N SER A 381 13.51 -9.31 6.71
CA SER A 381 13.04 -8.78 7.99
C SER A 381 14.17 -8.64 9.00
N CYS A 382 14.16 -7.57 9.79
CA CYS A 382 15.03 -7.45 10.97
C CYS A 382 14.44 -8.15 12.22
N LEU A 383 13.17 -8.60 12.14
CA LEU A 383 12.44 -9.19 13.27
C LEU A 383 12.21 -10.69 13.11
N HIS A 384 12.20 -11.21 11.88
CA HIS A 384 11.88 -12.61 11.58
C HIS A 384 13.10 -13.33 10.95
N PRO A 385 13.35 -14.64 11.23
CA PRO A 385 12.69 -15.50 12.23
C PRO A 385 13.04 -15.16 13.68
N LYS A 386 14.13 -14.40 13.89
CA LYS A 386 14.55 -13.86 15.19
C LYS A 386 14.97 -12.41 15.00
N MET A 387 14.74 -11.61 16.04
CA MET A 387 15.22 -10.22 16.05
C MET A 387 16.71 -10.16 15.75
N CYS A 388 17.08 -9.26 14.87
CA CYS A 388 18.49 -9.05 14.48
C CYS A 388 19.26 -8.50 15.69
N PRO A 389 20.38 -9.13 16.10
CA PRO A 389 21.17 -8.64 17.23
C PRO A 389 21.80 -7.26 16.97
N ASN A 390 21.93 -6.87 15.69
CA ASN A 390 22.40 -5.54 15.29
C ASN A 390 21.29 -4.48 15.30
N LEU A 391 20.02 -4.85 15.56
CA LEU A 391 18.91 -3.89 15.57
C LEU A 391 18.99 -3.02 16.83
N ASP A 392 18.98 -1.72 16.64
CA ASP A 392 18.65 -0.75 17.68
C ASP A 392 17.14 -0.54 17.69
N ASN A 393 16.47 -0.96 18.76
CA ASN A 393 15.03 -0.84 18.97
C ASN A 393 14.71 0.07 20.17
N ASP A 394 15.56 1.06 20.43
CA ASP A 394 15.38 2.02 21.52
C ASP A 394 14.21 2.97 21.23
N HIS A 395 13.19 2.97 22.10
CA HIS A 395 12.05 3.87 22.00
C HIS A 395 12.28 5.26 22.61
N ARG A 396 13.37 5.51 23.34
CA ARG A 396 13.61 6.81 24.00
C ARG A 396 13.53 8.00 23.05
N PRO A 397 14.09 7.97 21.81
CA PRO A 397 13.95 9.08 20.87
C PRO A 397 12.50 9.36 20.49
N LEU A 398 11.68 8.31 20.32
CA LEU A 398 10.27 8.44 20.00
C LEU A 398 9.46 9.00 21.16
N LEU A 399 9.72 8.52 22.38
CA LEU A 399 9.04 8.99 23.59
C LEU A 399 9.36 10.46 23.86
N ALA A 400 10.62 10.88 23.69
CA ALA A 400 11.01 12.29 23.79
C ALA A 400 10.32 13.17 22.73
N LEU A 401 10.17 12.68 21.51
CA LEU A 401 9.38 13.38 20.46
C LEU A 401 7.91 13.54 20.88
N TYR A 402 7.29 12.50 21.42
CA TYR A 402 5.90 12.54 21.87
C TYR A 402 5.70 13.58 22.98
N GLU A 403 6.63 13.70 23.93
CA GLU A 403 6.58 14.74 24.98
C GLU A 403 6.65 16.13 24.37
N LYS A 404 7.58 16.37 23.44
CA LYS A 404 7.70 17.66 22.74
C LYS A 404 6.43 18.01 21.97
N ILE A 405 5.81 17.06 21.29
CA ILE A 405 4.54 17.28 20.57
C ILE A 405 3.41 17.64 21.55
N ARG A 406 3.33 16.96 22.70
CA ARG A 406 2.34 17.27 23.74
C ARG A 406 2.53 18.66 24.33
N ALA A 407 3.75 19.17 24.38
CA ALA A 407 4.08 20.50 24.88
C ALA A 407 3.75 21.63 23.90
N VAL A 408 3.45 21.33 22.61
CA VAL A 408 3.07 22.36 21.63
C VAL A 408 1.75 23.02 22.05
N LYS A 409 1.78 24.34 22.17
CA LYS A 409 0.59 25.14 22.55
C LYS A 409 -0.57 24.86 21.59
N GLY A 410 -1.72 24.44 22.11
CA GLY A 410 -2.91 24.10 21.32
C GLY A 410 -3.11 22.59 21.16
N VAL A 411 -2.12 21.77 21.40
CA VAL A 411 -2.28 20.30 21.43
C VAL A 411 -2.81 19.90 22.81
N LYS A 412 -4.00 19.31 22.84
CA LYS A 412 -4.61 18.71 24.04
C LYS A 412 -4.23 17.24 24.16
N LYS A 413 -4.23 16.51 23.03
CA LYS A 413 -3.83 15.11 22.98
C LYS A 413 -3.32 14.75 21.57
N ALA A 414 -2.28 13.94 21.51
CA ALA A 414 -1.75 13.38 20.29
C ALA A 414 -1.97 11.86 20.33
N PHE A 415 -2.81 11.36 19.43
CA PHE A 415 -3.11 9.93 19.35
C PHE A 415 -2.10 9.19 18.47
N ILE A 416 -1.98 7.89 18.69
CA ILE A 416 -1.31 6.93 17.84
C ILE A 416 -2.41 6.03 17.26
N GLY A 417 -2.77 6.31 16.00
CA GLY A 417 -3.77 5.56 15.24
C GLY A 417 -3.18 4.49 14.34
N SER A 418 -1.91 4.64 13.98
CA SER A 418 -1.14 3.68 13.18
C SER A 418 -0.83 2.41 13.95
N GLY A 419 -0.65 1.29 13.23
CA GLY A 419 -0.30 0.01 13.84
C GLY A 419 1.04 0.03 14.55
N ILE A 420 1.12 -0.66 15.68
CA ILE A 420 2.34 -0.80 16.48
C ILE A 420 2.90 -2.22 16.42
N ARG A 421 4.21 -2.33 16.49
CA ARG A 421 4.93 -3.61 16.57
C ARG A 421 5.23 -3.94 18.03
N TYR A 422 4.44 -4.84 18.60
CA TYR A 422 4.57 -5.25 20.01
C TYR A 422 5.78 -6.17 20.28
N ASP A 423 6.35 -6.77 19.26
CA ASP A 423 7.59 -7.52 19.33
C ASP A 423 8.85 -6.64 19.52
N LEU A 424 8.67 -5.31 19.59
CA LEU A 424 9.72 -4.34 19.93
C LEU A 424 9.63 -3.85 21.39
N PHE A 425 8.66 -4.30 22.19
CA PHE A 425 8.37 -3.73 23.51
C PHE A 425 9.25 -4.28 24.65
N ASP A 426 10.11 -5.26 24.40
CA ASP A 426 10.89 -5.87 25.47
C ASP A 426 11.64 -4.80 26.30
N ARG A 427 11.32 -4.75 27.61
CA ARG A 427 11.86 -3.79 28.60
C ARG A 427 11.68 -2.31 28.26
N SER A 428 10.73 -1.96 27.37
CA SER A 428 10.46 -0.58 26.97
C SER A 428 9.26 -0.01 27.72
N PRO A 429 9.30 1.25 28.20
CA PRO A 429 8.12 1.93 28.77
C PRO A 429 7.11 2.35 27.72
N TYR A 430 7.31 1.99 26.45
CA TYR A 430 6.52 2.48 25.32
C TYR A 430 5.02 2.18 25.47
N LEU A 431 4.66 0.92 25.80
CA LEU A 431 3.26 0.54 25.94
C LEU A 431 2.54 1.35 27.03
N GLU A 432 3.17 1.49 28.19
CA GLU A 432 2.62 2.26 29.30
C GLU A 432 2.41 3.73 28.94
N THR A 433 3.43 4.37 28.32
CA THR A 433 3.35 5.76 27.86
C THR A 433 2.24 5.95 26.83
N VAL A 434 2.10 5.02 25.87
CA VAL A 434 1.05 5.07 24.85
C VAL A 434 -0.34 4.96 25.48
N LEU A 435 -0.55 4.03 26.40
CA LEU A 435 -1.82 3.87 27.09
C LEU A 435 -2.19 5.10 27.92
N LYS A 436 -1.26 5.64 28.70
CA LYS A 436 -1.51 6.82 29.54
C LYS A 436 -1.80 8.08 28.71
N HIS A 437 -1.08 8.30 27.62
CA HIS A 437 -1.02 9.61 26.98
C HIS A 437 -1.50 9.66 25.53
N HIS A 438 -1.47 8.55 24.77
CA HIS A 438 -1.58 8.56 23.32
C HIS A 438 -2.70 7.67 22.77
N THR A 439 -3.54 7.08 23.60
CA THR A 439 -4.64 6.22 23.19
C THR A 439 -5.99 6.92 23.38
N SER A 440 -6.89 6.71 22.41
CA SER A 440 -8.28 7.20 22.48
C SER A 440 -9.22 6.26 23.23
N GLY A 441 -8.69 5.21 23.87
CA GLY A 441 -9.45 4.14 24.52
C GLY A 441 -9.44 2.81 23.76
N ARG A 442 -8.96 2.80 22.52
CA ARG A 442 -8.89 1.59 21.66
C ARG A 442 -7.50 1.43 21.09
N LEU A 443 -6.73 0.46 21.59
CA LEU A 443 -5.41 0.13 21.07
C LEU A 443 -5.52 -0.94 19.99
N LYS A 444 -5.17 -0.59 18.75
CA LYS A 444 -5.18 -1.50 17.60
C LYS A 444 -3.86 -2.24 17.49
N VAL A 445 -3.91 -3.55 17.38
CA VAL A 445 -2.74 -4.42 17.19
C VAL A 445 -3.05 -5.51 16.19
N ALA A 446 -2.03 -6.02 15.53
CA ALA A 446 -2.17 -6.98 14.45
C ALA A 446 -1.37 -8.27 14.73
N PRO A 447 -1.87 -9.20 15.56
CA PRO A 447 -1.28 -10.53 15.71
C PRO A 447 -1.38 -11.35 14.42
N GLU A 448 -2.37 -11.11 13.59
CA GLU A 448 -2.72 -11.70 12.30
C GLU A 448 -3.22 -13.15 12.38
N HIS A 449 -2.66 -13.99 13.23
CA HIS A 449 -3.06 -15.38 13.47
C HIS A 449 -2.69 -15.83 14.90
N THR A 450 -3.16 -17.03 15.29
CA THR A 450 -2.77 -17.66 16.58
C THR A 450 -1.88 -18.89 16.42
N GLU A 451 -1.80 -19.44 15.20
CA GLU A 451 -1.04 -20.66 14.92
C GLU A 451 0.35 -20.31 14.40
N ASP A 452 1.39 -20.78 15.10
CA ASP A 452 2.79 -20.42 14.82
C ASP A 452 3.28 -20.94 13.45
N ASN A 453 2.71 -22.04 12.91
CA ASN A 453 2.98 -22.49 11.55
C ASN A 453 2.53 -21.44 10.52
N VAL A 454 1.38 -20.83 10.69
CA VAL A 454 0.86 -19.75 9.82
C VAL A 454 1.63 -18.46 10.05
N LEU A 455 1.87 -18.08 11.31
CA LEU A 455 2.65 -16.89 11.68
C LEU A 455 4.07 -16.93 11.11
N ARG A 456 4.71 -18.10 11.07
CA ARG A 456 6.03 -18.28 10.44
C ARG A 456 5.99 -17.93 8.95
N LEU A 457 4.98 -18.40 8.22
CA LEU A 457 4.79 -18.05 6.80
C LEU A 457 4.43 -16.58 6.59
N MET A 458 3.71 -15.97 7.53
CA MET A 458 3.41 -14.54 7.55
C MET A 458 4.62 -13.67 7.91
N ARG A 459 5.72 -14.26 8.38
CA ARG A 459 6.87 -13.54 8.98
C ARG A 459 6.44 -12.65 10.16
N LYS A 460 5.53 -13.18 10.99
CA LYS A 460 5.04 -12.54 12.22
C LYS A 460 5.66 -13.20 13.45
N PRO A 461 5.67 -12.50 14.59
CA PRO A 461 6.14 -13.09 15.85
C PRO A 461 5.23 -14.22 16.33
N PRO A 462 5.75 -15.16 17.18
CA PRO A 462 4.93 -16.19 17.81
C PRO A 462 3.76 -15.61 18.61
N PHE A 463 2.65 -16.34 18.65
CA PHE A 463 1.42 -15.87 19.31
C PHE A 463 1.61 -15.61 20.81
N ALA A 464 2.50 -16.32 21.48
CA ALA A 464 2.84 -16.10 22.88
C ALA A 464 3.23 -14.64 23.20
N LEU A 465 3.83 -13.89 22.23
CA LEU A 465 4.12 -12.48 22.42
C LEU A 465 2.85 -11.61 22.45
N PHE A 466 1.82 -12.00 21.73
CA PHE A 466 0.53 -11.32 21.80
C PHE A 466 -0.20 -11.62 23.13
N GLU A 467 -0.10 -12.85 23.66
CA GLU A 467 -0.64 -13.19 24.99
C GLU A 467 0.05 -12.36 26.09
N ARG A 468 1.40 -12.18 26.01
CA ARG A 468 2.13 -11.27 26.91
C ARG A 468 1.65 -9.83 26.79
N LEU A 469 1.52 -9.31 25.55
CA LEU A 469 0.97 -7.97 25.33
C LEU A 469 -0.40 -7.81 25.99
N THR A 470 -1.28 -8.80 25.83
CA THR A 470 -2.64 -8.78 26.40
C THR A 470 -2.58 -8.72 27.93
N ALA A 471 -1.72 -9.52 28.55
CA ALA A 471 -1.51 -9.50 30.00
C ALA A 471 -0.97 -8.15 30.50
N ASP A 472 0.05 -7.59 29.83
CA ASP A 472 0.61 -6.29 30.17
C ASP A 472 -0.40 -5.16 29.95
N PHE A 473 -1.17 -5.20 28.88
CA PHE A 473 -2.25 -4.24 28.60
C PHE A 473 -3.27 -4.22 29.74
N HIS A 474 -3.78 -5.38 30.16
CA HIS A 474 -4.76 -5.48 31.25
C HIS A 474 -4.17 -5.05 32.59
N ARG A 475 -2.92 -5.43 32.88
CA ARG A 475 -2.22 -5.01 34.10
C ARG A 475 -2.11 -3.49 34.17
N ILE A 476 -1.63 -2.84 33.11
CA ILE A 476 -1.47 -1.38 33.06
C ILE A 476 -2.83 -0.70 33.16
N CYS A 477 -3.83 -1.14 32.39
CA CYS A 477 -5.17 -0.56 32.41
C CYS A 477 -5.81 -0.66 33.80
N SER A 478 -5.61 -1.79 34.51
CA SER A 478 -6.11 -1.97 35.87
C SER A 478 -5.40 -1.04 36.87
N GLN A 479 -4.07 -0.95 36.80
CA GLN A 479 -3.25 -0.09 37.69
C GLN A 479 -3.56 1.39 37.51
N GLU A 480 -3.81 1.83 36.27
CA GLU A 480 -4.06 3.22 35.90
C GLU A 480 -5.56 3.56 35.80
N HIS A 481 -6.45 2.63 36.14
CA HIS A 481 -7.91 2.77 36.06
C HIS A 481 -8.41 3.21 34.67
N LEU A 482 -7.81 2.66 33.59
CA LEU A 482 -8.12 3.01 32.20
C LEU A 482 -9.18 2.03 31.64
N PRO A 483 -10.37 2.51 31.21
CA PRO A 483 -11.41 1.67 30.63
C PRO A 483 -11.13 1.41 29.12
N TYR A 484 -9.93 0.94 28.79
CA TYR A 484 -9.50 0.81 27.42
C TYR A 484 -9.68 -0.61 26.90
N GLN A 485 -9.73 -0.71 25.55
CA GLN A 485 -9.92 -1.96 24.83
C GLN A 485 -8.75 -2.24 23.91
N LEU A 486 -8.29 -3.49 23.91
CA LEU A 486 -7.35 -4.00 22.92
C LEU A 486 -8.15 -4.54 21.72
N ILE A 487 -7.82 -4.09 20.52
CA ILE A 487 -8.51 -4.45 19.28
C ILE A 487 -7.57 -5.24 18.38
N PRO A 488 -7.63 -6.59 18.43
CA PRO A 488 -6.76 -7.42 17.58
C PRO A 488 -7.34 -7.57 16.17
N TYR A 489 -6.44 -7.58 15.17
CA TYR A 489 -6.74 -7.86 13.77
C TYR A 489 -6.20 -9.23 13.38
N PHE A 490 -7.00 -10.00 12.64
CA PHE A 490 -6.65 -11.33 12.15
C PHE A 490 -6.88 -11.45 10.64
N ILE A 491 -6.07 -12.30 10.01
CA ILE A 491 -6.14 -12.60 8.58
C ILE A 491 -6.49 -14.08 8.39
N SER A 492 -7.54 -14.34 7.61
CA SER A 492 -7.90 -15.67 7.12
C SER A 492 -7.35 -15.90 5.71
N SER A 493 -7.34 -17.15 5.28
CA SER A 493 -6.99 -17.55 3.91
C SER A 493 -5.57 -17.16 3.46
N HIS A 494 -4.65 -16.94 4.42
CA HIS A 494 -3.23 -16.81 4.10
C HIS A 494 -2.68 -18.17 3.64
N PRO A 495 -1.72 -18.22 2.68
CA PRO A 495 -1.03 -19.46 2.37
C PRO A 495 -0.52 -20.15 3.64
N GLY A 496 -0.79 -21.45 3.78
CA GLY A 496 -0.52 -22.25 4.98
C GLY A 496 -1.63 -22.24 6.03
N CYS A 497 -2.65 -21.40 5.91
CA CYS A 497 -3.77 -21.36 6.83
C CYS A 497 -4.88 -22.33 6.39
N THR A 498 -5.04 -23.43 7.11
CA THR A 498 -6.10 -24.42 6.89
C THR A 498 -7.38 -24.05 7.64
N GLU A 499 -8.47 -24.74 7.36
CA GLU A 499 -9.73 -24.60 8.10
C GLU A 499 -9.55 -24.95 9.58
N ARG A 500 -8.71 -25.98 9.88
CA ARG A 500 -8.36 -26.38 11.25
C ARG A 500 -7.62 -25.25 12.01
N ASP A 501 -6.72 -24.55 11.34
CA ASP A 501 -6.00 -23.41 11.95
C ASP A 501 -6.97 -22.29 12.31
N MET A 502 -7.96 -22.00 11.44
CA MET A 502 -9.00 -21.01 11.72
C MET A 502 -9.96 -21.43 12.83
N GLN A 503 -10.29 -22.71 12.94
CA GLN A 503 -11.06 -23.25 14.05
C GLN A 503 -10.31 -23.09 15.38
N SER A 504 -9.00 -23.41 15.39
CA SER A 504 -8.14 -23.21 16.55
C SER A 504 -8.06 -21.72 16.94
N LEU A 505 -7.87 -20.84 15.94
CA LEU A 505 -7.86 -19.39 16.16
C LEU A 505 -9.17 -18.92 16.81
N ALA A 506 -10.32 -19.34 16.29
CA ALA A 506 -11.62 -18.97 16.86
C ALA A 506 -11.77 -19.45 18.31
N GLY A 507 -11.38 -20.69 18.60
CA GLY A 507 -11.37 -21.23 19.95
C GLY A 507 -10.51 -20.47 20.94
N LYS A 508 -9.30 -20.06 20.50
CA LYS A 508 -8.38 -19.26 21.34
C LYS A 508 -8.91 -17.83 21.55
N VAL A 509 -9.34 -17.17 20.49
CA VAL A 509 -9.71 -15.74 20.53
C VAL A 509 -11.07 -15.51 21.19
N LEU A 510 -12.08 -16.26 20.81
CA LEU A 510 -13.43 -16.11 21.35
C LEU A 510 -13.59 -16.83 22.70
N GLY A 511 -13.03 -18.05 22.82
CA GLY A 511 -13.20 -18.89 24.00
C GLY A 511 -12.23 -18.56 25.13
N LYS A 512 -10.91 -18.43 24.86
CA LYS A 512 -9.89 -18.21 25.90
C LYS A 512 -9.64 -16.73 26.21
N LEU A 513 -9.55 -15.90 25.17
CA LEU A 513 -9.22 -14.49 25.33
C LEU A 513 -10.45 -13.56 25.36
N HIS A 514 -11.63 -14.08 25.09
CA HIS A 514 -12.91 -13.38 25.13
C HIS A 514 -12.96 -12.08 24.31
N PHE A 515 -12.24 -12.03 23.16
CA PHE A 515 -12.33 -10.90 22.26
C PHE A 515 -13.60 -10.97 21.40
N ASN A 516 -14.39 -9.91 21.40
CA ASN A 516 -15.42 -9.69 20.39
C ASN A 516 -14.74 -9.09 19.15
N LEU A 517 -14.53 -9.91 18.11
CA LEU A 517 -13.91 -9.44 16.88
C LEU A 517 -14.89 -8.64 16.03
N GLU A 518 -14.45 -7.45 15.62
CA GLU A 518 -15.23 -6.63 14.69
C GLU A 518 -15.13 -7.18 13.26
N GLN A 519 -13.96 -7.75 12.90
CA GLN A 519 -13.76 -8.36 11.59
C GLN A 519 -12.54 -9.29 11.57
N VAL A 520 -12.60 -10.30 10.71
CA VAL A 520 -11.47 -11.11 10.23
C VAL A 520 -11.35 -10.84 8.72
N GLN A 521 -10.18 -10.42 8.27
CA GLN A 521 -9.96 -10.06 6.88
C GLN A 521 -9.41 -11.26 6.10
N ASP A 522 -9.97 -11.55 4.92
CA ASP A 522 -9.34 -12.49 4.00
C ASP A 522 -8.09 -11.86 3.38
N LEU A 523 -7.05 -12.66 3.21
CA LEU A 523 -5.88 -12.22 2.45
C LEU A 523 -6.29 -11.83 1.02
N THR A 524 -5.86 -10.66 0.57
CA THR A 524 -5.83 -10.30 -0.85
C THR A 524 -4.39 -10.44 -1.33
N PRO A 525 -4.08 -11.46 -2.14
CA PRO A 525 -2.75 -11.59 -2.72
C PRO A 525 -2.41 -10.36 -3.57
N THR A 526 -1.40 -9.62 -3.13
CA THR A 526 -0.99 -8.38 -3.78
C THR A 526 0.34 -8.60 -4.51
N PRO A 527 0.51 -8.11 -5.74
CA PRO A 527 1.75 -8.27 -6.49
C PRO A 527 3.00 -7.91 -5.67
N MET A 528 4.12 -8.55 -5.96
CA MET A 528 5.43 -8.33 -5.33
C MET A 528 5.47 -8.66 -3.82
N THR A 529 4.60 -9.54 -3.33
CA THR A 529 4.61 -10.04 -1.96
C THR A 529 4.88 -11.55 -1.94
N LEU A 530 5.60 -12.04 -0.92
CA LEU A 530 5.86 -13.48 -0.76
C LEU A 530 4.56 -14.28 -0.64
N SER A 531 3.56 -13.74 0.05
CA SER A 531 2.25 -14.39 0.18
C SER A 531 1.54 -14.55 -1.17
N SER A 532 1.69 -13.58 -2.08
CA SER A 532 1.15 -13.69 -3.44
C SER A 532 1.84 -14.79 -4.25
N VAL A 533 3.16 -14.91 -4.12
CA VAL A 533 3.93 -15.98 -4.78
C VAL A 533 3.52 -17.34 -4.24
N MET A 534 3.49 -17.52 -2.91
CA MET A 534 3.03 -18.77 -2.30
C MET A 534 1.57 -19.10 -2.67
N PHE A 535 0.71 -18.07 -2.79
CA PHE A 535 -0.68 -18.27 -3.22
C PHE A 535 -0.76 -18.84 -4.63
N TYR A 536 -0.01 -18.28 -5.56
CA TYR A 536 0.01 -18.74 -6.96
C TYR A 536 0.70 -20.09 -7.13
N THR A 537 1.91 -20.24 -6.57
CA THR A 537 2.73 -21.44 -6.77
C THR A 537 2.26 -22.64 -5.93
N GLY A 538 1.69 -22.40 -4.75
CA GLY A 538 1.43 -23.44 -3.74
C GLY A 538 2.70 -23.94 -3.05
N GLU A 539 3.76 -23.12 -3.06
CA GLU A 539 5.08 -23.47 -2.54
C GLU A 539 5.77 -22.24 -1.95
N ASN A 540 6.56 -22.45 -0.90
CA ASN A 540 7.45 -21.41 -0.40
C ASN A 540 8.73 -21.37 -1.27
N PRO A 541 8.99 -20.27 -2.00
CA PRO A 541 10.11 -20.22 -2.95
C PRO A 541 11.51 -20.24 -2.31
N TYR A 542 11.60 -20.12 -0.98
CA TYR A 542 12.86 -20.19 -0.24
C TYR A 542 13.19 -21.59 0.30
N THR A 543 12.18 -22.37 0.62
CA THR A 543 12.34 -23.71 1.25
C THR A 543 11.85 -24.85 0.39
N HIS A 544 11.14 -24.55 -0.71
CA HIS A 544 10.47 -25.49 -1.59
C HIS A 544 9.42 -26.37 -0.89
N GLU A 545 9.03 -26.01 0.34
CA GLU A 545 7.94 -26.67 1.04
C GLU A 545 6.59 -26.36 0.37
N LYS A 546 5.78 -27.40 0.16
CA LYS A 546 4.40 -27.22 -0.30
C LYS A 546 3.56 -26.50 0.75
N VAL A 547 2.75 -25.57 0.30
CA VAL A 547 1.93 -24.72 1.14
C VAL A 547 0.47 -24.87 0.75
N TYR A 548 -0.39 -25.19 1.71
CA TYR A 548 -1.84 -25.20 1.49
C TYR A 548 -2.32 -23.79 1.08
N VAL A 549 -3.26 -23.72 0.13
CA VAL A 549 -3.86 -22.48 -0.33
C VAL A 549 -5.37 -22.63 -0.48
N ALA A 550 -6.15 -21.84 0.23
CA ALA A 550 -7.60 -21.74 0.06
C ALA A 550 -7.92 -20.98 -1.23
N ARG A 551 -8.17 -21.70 -2.33
CA ARG A 551 -8.38 -21.11 -3.65
C ARG A 551 -9.85 -20.76 -3.90
N SER A 552 -10.77 -21.62 -3.48
CA SER A 552 -12.20 -21.42 -3.73
C SER A 552 -12.83 -20.43 -2.77
N GLN A 553 -13.90 -19.79 -3.21
CA GLN A 553 -14.71 -18.90 -2.38
C GLN A 553 -15.34 -19.64 -1.20
N ASP A 554 -15.68 -20.92 -1.39
CA ASP A 554 -16.29 -21.74 -0.34
C ASP A 554 -15.28 -22.10 0.76
N GLU A 555 -14.02 -22.42 0.42
CA GLU A 555 -12.96 -22.61 1.41
C GLU A 555 -12.76 -21.34 2.26
N LYS A 556 -12.71 -20.17 1.62
CA LYS A 556 -12.56 -18.88 2.31
C LYS A 556 -13.76 -18.58 3.22
N ARG A 557 -15.00 -18.87 2.77
CA ARG A 557 -16.19 -18.70 3.61
C ARG A 557 -16.18 -19.64 4.82
N ARG A 558 -15.82 -20.92 4.64
CA ARG A 558 -15.71 -21.87 5.76
C ARG A 558 -14.71 -21.40 6.81
N GLN A 559 -13.54 -20.88 6.39
CA GLN A 559 -12.56 -20.34 7.33
C GLN A 559 -13.12 -19.18 8.17
N LYS A 560 -14.02 -18.37 7.64
CA LYS A 560 -14.64 -17.24 8.37
C LYS A 560 -15.87 -17.63 9.20
N ALA A 561 -16.54 -18.70 8.86
CA ALA A 561 -17.80 -19.12 9.50
C ALA A 561 -17.64 -19.33 11.02
N TYR A 562 -16.46 -19.69 11.48
CA TYR A 562 -16.14 -19.86 12.90
C TYR A 562 -16.27 -18.58 13.73
N PHE A 563 -16.24 -17.39 13.12
CA PHE A 563 -16.29 -16.09 13.81
C PHE A 563 -17.64 -15.40 13.74
N PHE A 564 -18.37 -15.57 12.65
CA PHE A 564 -19.57 -14.78 12.34
C PHE A 564 -20.86 -15.59 12.27
N GLY A 565 -20.85 -16.82 12.78
CA GLY A 565 -22.03 -17.56 13.20
C GLY A 565 -23.04 -17.95 12.12
N GLU A 566 -22.65 -18.62 11.05
CA GLU A 566 -23.46 -19.72 10.51
C GLU A 566 -22.69 -21.01 10.83
N LYS A 567 -23.16 -21.81 11.79
CA LYS A 567 -22.58 -23.14 12.02
C LYS A 567 -22.64 -23.89 10.70
N PRO A 568 -21.50 -24.38 10.16
CA PRO A 568 -21.55 -25.27 9.02
C PRO A 568 -22.47 -26.45 9.41
N ALA A 569 -23.47 -26.75 8.62
CA ALA A 569 -24.23 -27.97 8.79
C ALA A 569 -23.24 -29.14 8.80
N MET A 570 -23.03 -29.76 9.95
CA MET A 570 -22.27 -30.99 10.03
C MET A 570 -22.99 -32.00 9.14
N GLY A 571 -22.35 -32.40 8.05
CA GLY A 571 -22.84 -33.44 7.17
C GLY A 571 -23.15 -34.68 8.00
N GLN A 572 -24.41 -35.06 8.11
CA GLN A 572 -24.78 -36.36 8.59
C GLN A 572 -24.22 -37.42 7.64
N PRO A 573 -23.65 -38.53 8.13
CA PRO A 573 -23.21 -39.62 7.27
C PRO A 573 -24.41 -40.17 6.51
N GLY A 574 -24.24 -40.35 5.20
CA GLY A 574 -25.30 -40.71 4.28
C GLY A 574 -26.13 -41.91 4.71
N ALA A 575 -27.43 -41.72 4.86
CA ALA A 575 -28.42 -42.74 4.76
C ALA A 575 -28.92 -42.82 3.31
N GLY A 576 -28.70 -43.96 2.68
CA GLY A 576 -29.05 -44.21 1.29
C GLY A 576 -30.53 -43.95 0.99
N HIS A 577 -30.80 -43.29 -0.12
CA HIS A 577 -32.12 -43.20 -0.71
C HIS A 577 -32.42 -44.38 -1.63
N PRO A 578 -33.59 -45.03 -1.52
CA PRO A 578 -34.11 -45.81 -2.63
C PRO A 578 -34.94 -44.92 -3.56
N ALA A 579 -34.75 -45.16 -4.82
CA ALA A 579 -35.48 -44.54 -5.94
C ALA A 579 -37.00 -44.87 -5.91
N ARG A 580 -37.84 -43.87 -6.18
CA ARG A 580 -39.20 -44.00 -6.76
C ARG A 580 -39.56 -42.65 -7.36
N GLY A 581 -39.81 -42.55 -8.63
CA GLY A 581 -41.00 -42.87 -9.37
C GLY A 581 -41.69 -41.57 -9.77
N LYS A 582 -41.71 -41.24 -11.08
CA LYS A 582 -42.42 -40.14 -11.75
C LYS A 582 -43.92 -40.13 -11.44
N GLU A 583 -44.52 -38.96 -11.29
CA GLU A 583 -45.85 -38.69 -11.88
C GLU A 583 -46.05 -37.18 -12.13
N THR A 584 -46.57 -36.90 -13.30
CA THR A 584 -46.93 -35.63 -13.92
C THR A 584 -48.38 -35.24 -13.60
N ARG A 585 -48.65 -33.94 -13.47
CA ARG A 585 -49.89 -33.18 -13.82
C ARG A 585 -49.86 -31.85 -13.07
N GLY A 586 -50.03 -30.69 -13.57
CA GLY A 586 -50.75 -30.16 -14.73
C GLY A 586 -51.71 -29.04 -14.25
N LYS A 587 -51.51 -27.84 -14.85
CA LYS A 587 -52.53 -26.76 -15.03
C LYS A 587 -52.72 -25.69 -13.95
N SER A 588 -52.45 -24.50 -14.34
CA SER A 588 -53.27 -23.32 -14.75
C SER A 588 -53.35 -22.19 -13.73
N GLY A 589 -52.97 -20.99 -14.20
CA GLY A 589 -53.09 -19.67 -13.57
C GLY A 589 -54.59 -19.17 -13.56
N PRO A 590 -54.91 -17.90 -13.53
CA PRO A 590 -54.15 -16.66 -13.45
C PRO A 590 -54.73 -15.61 -12.44
N GLY A 591 -54.05 -14.47 -12.29
CA GLY A 591 -54.80 -13.23 -12.21
C GLY A 591 -54.69 -12.31 -11.00
N PHE A 592 -54.32 -11.14 -11.31
CA PHE A 592 -54.77 -9.80 -10.88
C PHE A 592 -54.02 -9.00 -9.79
N ARG A 593 -53.58 -7.81 -10.22
CA ARG A 593 -53.32 -6.56 -9.49
C ARG A 593 -54.60 -5.97 -8.88
N PRO A 594 -54.63 -4.83 -8.12
CA PRO A 594 -53.64 -3.77 -7.87
C PRO A 594 -53.71 -3.07 -6.47
N GLY A 595 -52.69 -2.25 -6.21
CA GLY A 595 -52.73 -0.88 -5.72
C GLY A 595 -53.28 -0.52 -4.34
N ARG A 596 -52.44 0.27 -3.65
CA ARG A 596 -52.86 1.54 -3.02
C ARG A 596 -51.70 2.38 -2.53
N LYS A 597 -51.66 3.61 -3.05
CA LYS A 597 -50.94 4.77 -2.50
C LYS A 597 -51.48 5.10 -1.12
N PHE A 598 -50.62 5.58 -0.22
CA PHE A 598 -50.99 6.62 0.72
C PHE A 598 -49.88 7.63 0.94
N THR A 599 -50.31 8.84 1.02
CA THR A 599 -49.68 10.14 1.00
C THR A 599 -49.08 10.56 2.34
N LYS A 600 -48.11 11.47 2.25
CA LYS A 600 -47.56 12.47 3.17
C LYS A 600 -48.44 12.84 4.40
N LYS A 601 -47.75 13.03 5.54
CA LYS A 601 -47.72 14.27 6.32
C LYS A 601 -46.83 14.09 7.58
N GLY A 602 -46.09 15.13 7.90
CA GLY A 602 -45.40 15.36 9.13
C GLY A 602 -43.96 15.76 8.89
#